data_41301797a1246d49ab5e841feb402a3a
#
_entry.id   41301797a1246d49ab5e841feb402a3a
#
_cell.length_a   1.000
_cell.length_b   1.000
_cell.length_c   1.000
_cell.angle_alpha   90.00
_cell.angle_beta   90.00
_cell.angle_gamma   90.00
#
_symmetry.space_group_name_H-M   'P 1'
#
loop_
_entity.id
_entity.type
_entity.pdbx_description
1 polymer ?
#
loop_
_entity_poly.entity_id
_entity_poly.type
_entity_poly.pdbx_seq_one_letter_code
_entity_poly.pdbx_strand_id
1 'polypeptide(L)'
;MIHDKVLELAKKYEPEMTKFLRDLIRIPSESSQEKQVVLRIKEEMEKVGFDRVEIDPMGNILGYIGKGKHVIAMDAHIDTVGVGDPSLWEFDPYEGKEDEECIYGRGASDQKGGMAAMVYAGKIIKELNLEDDYTLI
;
A
#
# COMPACT_ATOMS: atom_id res chain seq x y z
N MET A 1 24.89 8.13 5.91
CA MET A 1 23.89 9.04 6.59
C MET A 1 22.53 8.33 6.65
N ILE A 2 21.53 8.91 7.30
CA ILE A 2 20.19 8.27 7.40
C ILE A 2 19.54 8.08 6.03
N HIS A 3 19.68 9.05 5.14
CA HIS A 3 19.14 9.00 3.78
C HIS A 3 19.66 7.80 2.98
N ASP A 4 20.94 7.45 3.11
CA ASP A 4 21.52 6.30 2.40
C ASP A 4 20.90 4.99 2.90
N LYS A 5 20.65 4.88 4.22
CA LYS A 5 19.98 3.71 4.81
C LYS A 5 18.53 3.59 4.36
N VAL A 6 17.81 4.71 4.28
CA VAL A 6 16.43 4.71 3.75
C VAL A 6 16.40 4.23 2.31
N LEU A 7 17.30 4.74 1.47
CA LEU A 7 17.39 4.34 0.06
C LEU A 7 17.79 2.85 -0.09
N GLU A 8 18.73 2.38 0.73
CA GLU A 8 19.13 0.97 0.75
C GLU A 8 17.96 0.06 1.11
N LEU A 9 17.19 0.41 2.15
CA LEU A 9 16.02 -0.36 2.55
C LEU A 9 14.89 -0.28 1.52
N ALA A 10 14.68 0.87 0.88
CA ALA A 10 13.71 1.01 -0.19
C ALA A 10 14.02 0.05 -1.36
N LYS A 11 15.29 -0.02 -1.78
CA LYS A 11 15.74 -0.98 -2.80
C LYS A 11 15.62 -2.43 -2.33
N LYS A 12 15.95 -2.70 -1.07
CA LYS A 12 15.84 -4.04 -0.48
C LYS A 12 14.39 -4.55 -0.49
N TYR A 13 13.43 -3.69 -0.20
CA TYR A 13 12.02 -4.04 -0.11
C TYR A 13 11.22 -3.85 -1.41
N GLU A 14 11.84 -3.35 -2.46
CA GLU A 14 11.20 -3.17 -3.77
C GLU A 14 10.49 -4.45 -4.27
N PRO A 15 11.10 -5.65 -4.23
CA PRO A 15 10.41 -6.87 -4.70
C PRO A 15 9.17 -7.22 -3.87
N GLU A 16 9.21 -7.03 -2.55
CA GLU A 16 8.06 -7.29 -1.68
C GLU A 16 6.95 -6.26 -1.91
N MET A 17 7.30 -4.98 -2.02
CA MET A 17 6.36 -3.89 -2.31
C MET A 17 5.71 -4.08 -3.69
N THR A 18 6.48 -4.44 -4.70
CA THR A 18 6.00 -4.76 -6.06
C THR A 18 5.00 -5.91 -6.01
N LYS A 19 5.34 -7.00 -5.32
CA LYS A 19 4.43 -8.12 -5.13
C LYS A 19 3.13 -7.69 -4.46
N PHE A 20 3.22 -6.89 -3.39
CA PHE A 20 2.05 -6.38 -2.68
C PHE A 20 1.17 -5.51 -3.60
N LEU A 21 1.74 -4.59 -4.36
CA LEU A 21 0.99 -3.80 -5.34
C LEU A 21 0.27 -4.68 -6.36
N ARG A 22 0.94 -5.69 -6.89
CA ARG A 22 0.33 -6.64 -7.84
C ARG A 22 -0.82 -7.43 -7.20
N ASP A 23 -0.68 -7.84 -5.94
CA ASP A 23 -1.77 -8.49 -5.20
C ASP A 23 -2.99 -7.54 -5.05
N LEU A 24 -2.76 -6.24 -4.78
CA LEU A 24 -3.83 -5.24 -4.72
C LEU A 24 -4.53 -5.05 -6.07
N ILE A 25 -3.77 -5.00 -7.17
CA ILE A 25 -4.33 -4.87 -8.53
C ILE A 25 -5.24 -6.06 -8.87
N ARG A 26 -4.86 -7.27 -8.45
CA ARG A 26 -5.63 -8.50 -8.68
C ARG A 26 -6.96 -8.57 -7.95
N ILE A 27 -7.17 -7.69 -6.99
CA ILE A 27 -8.42 -7.60 -6.25
C ILE A 27 -9.24 -6.42 -6.81
N PRO A 28 -10.29 -6.66 -7.61
CA PRO A 28 -11.21 -5.61 -8.02
C PRO A 28 -11.81 -4.91 -6.79
N SER A 29 -11.83 -3.58 -6.81
CA SER A 29 -12.28 -2.77 -5.69
C SER A 29 -13.00 -1.53 -6.17
N GLU A 30 -14.07 -1.71 -6.94
CA GLU A 30 -14.95 -0.59 -7.28
C GLU A 30 -15.60 -0.02 -6.01
N SER A 31 -15.98 1.26 -6.06
CA SER A 31 -16.55 1.96 -4.90
C SER A 31 -17.69 1.16 -4.24
N SER A 32 -17.64 1.04 -2.95
CA SER A 32 -18.53 0.19 -2.09
C SER A 32 -18.28 -1.32 -2.19
N GLN A 33 -17.19 -1.77 -2.84
CA GLN A 33 -16.80 -3.18 -2.96
C GLN A 33 -15.35 -3.45 -2.47
N GLU A 34 -14.82 -2.59 -1.59
CA GLU A 34 -13.40 -2.56 -1.18
C GLU A 34 -13.05 -3.61 -0.12
N LYS A 35 -14.01 -4.36 0.41
CA LYS A 35 -13.77 -5.27 1.55
C LYS A 35 -12.56 -6.18 1.37
N GLN A 36 -12.38 -6.79 0.20
CA GLN A 36 -11.30 -7.75 -0.02
C GLN A 36 -9.93 -7.07 -0.10
N VAL A 37 -9.85 -5.91 -0.74
CA VAL A 37 -8.60 -5.15 -0.81
C VAL A 37 -8.21 -4.58 0.57
N VAL A 38 -9.18 -4.14 1.37
CA VAL A 38 -8.96 -3.72 2.78
C VAL A 38 -8.36 -4.85 3.60
N LEU A 39 -8.91 -6.06 3.50
CA LEU A 39 -8.38 -7.23 4.21
C LEU A 39 -6.95 -7.58 3.77
N ARG A 40 -6.65 -7.48 2.47
CA ARG A 40 -5.29 -7.73 1.96
C ARG A 40 -4.29 -6.68 2.47
N ILE A 41 -4.71 -5.40 2.56
CA ILE A 41 -3.88 -4.34 3.12
C ILE A 41 -3.63 -4.58 4.60
N LYS A 42 -4.67 -4.98 5.35
CA LYS A 42 -4.55 -5.34 6.78
C LYS A 42 -3.48 -6.42 6.98
N GLU A 43 -3.54 -7.49 6.23
CA GLU A 43 -2.55 -8.58 6.28
C GLU A 43 -1.13 -8.07 6.03
N GLU A 44 -0.94 -7.20 5.05
CA GLU A 44 0.40 -6.67 4.76
C GLU A 44 0.90 -5.73 5.87
N MET A 45 0.06 -4.83 6.39
CA MET A 45 0.43 -3.95 7.52
C MET A 45 0.84 -4.76 8.76
N GLU A 46 0.09 -5.81 9.08
CA GLU A 46 0.42 -6.72 10.19
C GLU A 46 1.75 -7.47 9.93
N LYS A 47 1.94 -7.99 8.72
CA LYS A 47 3.15 -8.70 8.29
C LYS A 47 4.40 -7.80 8.37
N VAL A 48 4.31 -6.55 7.95
CA VAL A 48 5.46 -5.62 7.96
C VAL A 48 5.68 -4.97 9.32
N GLY A 49 4.81 -5.23 10.29
CA GLY A 49 5.03 -4.93 11.69
C GLY A 49 4.47 -3.59 12.18
N PHE A 50 3.38 -3.10 11.61
CA PHE A 50 2.66 -1.98 12.20
C PHE A 50 2.27 -2.28 13.66
N ASP A 51 2.30 -1.26 14.53
CA ASP A 51 2.05 -1.44 15.96
C ASP A 51 0.58 -1.74 16.27
N ARG A 52 -0.32 -1.19 15.46
CA ARG A 52 -1.76 -1.45 15.52
C ARG A 52 -2.35 -1.33 14.13
N VAL A 53 -3.27 -2.22 13.80
CA VAL A 53 -4.01 -2.20 12.54
C VAL A 53 -5.47 -2.45 12.84
N GLU A 54 -6.36 -1.58 12.41
CA GLU A 54 -7.80 -1.68 12.66
C GLU A 54 -8.62 -1.27 11.43
N ILE A 55 -9.82 -1.79 11.34
CA ILE A 55 -10.81 -1.39 10.35
C ILE A 55 -11.92 -0.67 11.11
N ASP A 56 -12.18 0.57 10.73
CA ASP A 56 -13.24 1.36 11.35
C ASP A 56 -14.64 0.94 10.90
N PRO A 57 -15.69 1.44 11.54
CA PRO A 57 -17.09 1.09 11.17
C PRO A 57 -17.50 1.52 9.75
N MET A 58 -16.75 2.43 9.11
CA MET A 58 -16.97 2.84 7.72
C MET A 58 -16.22 1.97 6.70
N GLY A 59 -15.34 1.08 7.17
CA GLY A 59 -14.56 0.20 6.34
C GLY A 59 -13.15 0.72 5.99
N ASN A 60 -12.73 1.85 6.55
CA ASN A 60 -11.37 2.34 6.36
C ASN A 60 -10.38 1.47 7.12
N ILE A 61 -9.24 1.19 6.51
CA ILE A 61 -8.10 0.54 7.19
C ILE A 61 -7.17 1.60 7.77
N LEU A 62 -6.84 1.47 9.04
CA LEU A 62 -5.99 2.37 9.78
C LEU A 62 -4.79 1.61 10.35
N GLY A 63 -3.59 1.98 9.95
CA GLY A 63 -2.35 1.41 10.45
C GLY A 63 -1.56 2.45 11.26
N TYR A 64 -1.05 2.05 12.42
CA TYR A 64 -0.37 2.95 13.36
C TYR A 64 1.06 2.51 13.60
N ILE A 65 1.99 3.46 13.60
CA ILE A 65 3.40 3.27 13.97
C ILE A 65 3.81 4.36 14.96
N GLY A 66 4.47 3.95 16.04
CA GLY A 66 4.89 4.87 17.10
C GLY A 66 3.82 5.18 18.13
N LYS A 67 4.20 5.98 19.13
CA LYS A 67 3.34 6.39 20.25
C LYS A 67 3.59 7.84 20.66
N GLY A 68 4.17 8.63 19.77
CA GLY A 68 4.48 10.03 20.00
C GLY A 68 3.23 10.90 20.05
N LYS A 69 3.38 12.09 20.58
CA LYS A 69 2.28 13.07 20.75
C LYS A 69 1.94 13.81 19.45
N HIS A 70 2.89 13.85 18.51
CA HIS A 70 2.68 14.46 17.20
C HIS A 70 2.15 13.43 16.22
N VAL A 71 1.09 13.76 15.49
CA VAL A 71 0.47 12.85 14.53
C VAL A 71 0.80 13.29 13.11
N ILE A 72 1.29 12.33 12.32
CA ILE A 72 1.42 12.47 10.86
C ILE A 72 0.48 11.46 10.24
N ALA A 73 -0.54 11.96 9.54
CA ALA A 73 -1.46 11.13 8.79
C ALA A 73 -1.07 11.10 7.32
N MET A 74 -1.06 9.90 6.74
CA MET A 74 -0.94 9.66 5.30
C MET A 74 -2.22 9.00 4.82
N ASP A 75 -2.67 9.33 3.62
CA ASP A 75 -3.93 8.85 3.09
C ASP A 75 -3.79 8.38 1.65
N ALA A 76 -4.45 7.28 1.32
CA ALA A 76 -4.61 6.78 -0.04
C ALA A 76 -5.97 6.10 -0.18
N HIS A 77 -6.71 6.46 -1.21
CA HIS A 77 -7.92 5.72 -1.55
C HIS A 77 -7.56 4.38 -2.22
N ILE A 78 -8.44 3.41 -2.10
CA ILE A 78 -8.24 2.04 -2.60
C ILE A 78 -9.35 1.57 -3.53
N ASP A 79 -10.40 2.35 -3.64
CA ASP A 79 -11.41 2.11 -4.67
C ASP A 79 -10.90 2.53 -6.05
N THR A 80 -11.45 1.92 -7.07
CA THR A 80 -11.12 2.20 -8.47
C THR A 80 -12.40 2.35 -9.28
N VAL A 81 -12.29 3.04 -10.41
CA VAL A 81 -13.33 2.95 -11.44
C VAL A 81 -13.28 1.58 -12.11
N GLY A 82 -14.38 1.15 -12.68
CA GLY A 82 -14.47 -0.09 -13.45
C GLY A 82 -13.53 -0.11 -14.66
N VAL A 83 -13.31 -1.28 -15.23
CA VAL A 83 -12.42 -1.46 -16.39
C VAL A 83 -13.10 -1.12 -17.74
N GLY A 84 -14.40 -0.91 -17.73
CA GLY A 84 -15.16 -0.70 -18.96
C GLY A 84 -15.25 -1.97 -19.81
N ASP A 85 -15.05 -1.85 -21.11
CA ASP A 85 -15.01 -2.99 -22.02
C ASP A 85 -13.63 -3.66 -21.97
N PRO A 86 -13.52 -4.90 -21.45
CA PRO A 86 -12.23 -5.58 -21.34
C PRO A 86 -11.53 -5.81 -22.68
N SER A 87 -12.28 -5.85 -23.80
CA SER A 87 -11.70 -6.04 -25.13
C SER A 87 -10.84 -4.86 -25.62
N LEU A 88 -10.95 -3.71 -24.97
CA LEU A 88 -10.16 -2.52 -25.27
C LEU A 88 -8.79 -2.50 -24.55
N TRP A 89 -8.54 -3.48 -23.68
CA TRP A 89 -7.27 -3.61 -22.99
C TRP A 89 -6.33 -4.54 -23.73
N GLU A 90 -5.06 -4.17 -23.82
CA GLU A 90 -4.00 -4.99 -24.42
C GLU A 90 -3.59 -6.19 -23.53
N PHE A 91 -4.01 -6.19 -22.27
CA PHE A 91 -3.75 -7.21 -21.26
C PHE A 91 -4.90 -7.22 -20.25
N ASP A 92 -4.97 -8.27 -19.42
CA ASP A 92 -5.96 -8.33 -18.34
C ASP A 92 -5.71 -7.21 -17.33
N PRO A 93 -6.66 -6.26 -17.16
CA PRO A 93 -6.50 -5.12 -16.23
C PRO A 93 -6.36 -5.51 -14.76
N TYR A 94 -6.65 -6.76 -14.39
CA TYR A 94 -6.51 -7.30 -13.04
C TYR A 94 -5.38 -8.34 -12.90
N GLU A 95 -4.56 -8.56 -13.91
CA GLU A 95 -3.42 -9.48 -13.84
C GLU A 95 -2.29 -8.94 -12.95
N GLY A 96 -2.13 -7.62 -12.89
CA GLY A 96 -0.95 -6.99 -12.29
C GLY A 96 0.30 -7.33 -13.09
N LYS A 97 0.21 -7.16 -14.42
CA LYS A 97 1.33 -7.38 -15.34
C LYS A 97 2.53 -6.54 -14.92
N GLU A 98 3.72 -7.11 -15.01
CA GLU A 98 4.98 -6.47 -14.67
C GLU A 98 5.99 -6.67 -15.80
N ASP A 99 6.76 -5.63 -16.08
CA ASP A 99 7.98 -5.70 -16.88
C ASP A 99 9.15 -5.03 -16.12
N GLU A 100 10.26 -4.76 -16.80
CA GLU A 100 11.46 -4.21 -16.18
C GLU A 100 11.27 -2.80 -15.59
N GLU A 101 10.29 -2.04 -16.04
CA GLU A 101 10.11 -0.63 -15.69
C GLU A 101 8.76 -0.33 -15.03
N CYS A 102 7.71 -1.12 -15.32
CA CYS A 102 6.34 -0.77 -14.98
C CYS A 102 5.53 -1.94 -14.42
N ILE A 103 4.54 -1.58 -13.61
CA ILE A 103 3.45 -2.46 -13.19
C ILE A 103 2.16 -1.92 -13.80
N TYR A 104 1.43 -2.79 -14.47
CA TYR A 104 0.24 -2.44 -15.24
C TYR A 104 -1.02 -3.02 -14.63
N GLY A 105 -2.10 -2.26 -14.68
CA GLY A 105 -3.43 -2.72 -14.29
C GLY A 105 -4.33 -1.62 -13.79
N ARG A 106 -5.60 -1.96 -13.58
CA ARG A 106 -6.56 -1.02 -13.01
C ARG A 106 -6.18 -0.67 -11.58
N GLY A 107 -6.05 0.62 -11.29
CA GLY A 107 -5.66 1.12 -9.99
C GLY A 107 -4.16 1.09 -9.70
N ALA A 108 -3.30 0.65 -10.63
CA ALA A 108 -1.86 0.59 -10.43
C ALA A 108 -1.27 1.95 -10.05
N SER A 109 -1.64 3.01 -10.78
CA SER A 109 -1.23 4.39 -10.51
C SER A 109 -2.19 5.11 -9.57
N ASP A 110 -3.49 4.94 -9.73
CA ASP A 110 -4.54 5.66 -9.02
C ASP A 110 -5.46 4.68 -8.25
N GLN A 111 -5.20 4.39 -6.94
CA GLN A 111 -4.03 4.86 -6.21
C GLN A 111 -3.36 3.73 -5.40
N LYS A 112 -3.50 2.46 -5.82
CA LYS A 112 -2.92 1.29 -5.11
C LYS A 112 -1.39 1.36 -5.02
N GLY A 113 -0.72 1.98 -6.00
CA GLY A 113 0.72 2.24 -5.95
C GLY A 113 1.11 3.14 -4.78
N GLY A 114 0.36 4.21 -4.54
CA GLY A 114 0.53 5.09 -3.37
C GLY A 114 0.32 4.33 -2.05
N MET A 115 -0.71 3.50 -1.97
CA MET A 115 -0.96 2.64 -0.81
C MET A 115 0.21 1.70 -0.53
N ALA A 116 0.71 1.01 -1.54
CA ALA A 116 1.84 0.11 -1.38
C ALA A 116 3.11 0.85 -0.91
N ALA A 117 3.37 2.02 -1.50
CA ALA A 117 4.51 2.86 -1.10
C ALA A 117 4.40 3.33 0.35
N MET A 118 3.23 3.75 0.82
CA MET A 118 3.01 4.19 2.21
C MET A 118 3.20 3.06 3.23
N VAL A 119 2.69 1.86 2.94
CA VAL A 119 2.86 0.69 3.83
C VAL A 119 4.35 0.36 3.99
N TYR A 120 5.11 0.38 2.90
CA TYR A 120 6.55 0.08 2.96
C TYR A 120 7.40 1.26 3.47
N ALA A 121 6.96 2.50 3.30
CA ALA A 121 7.55 3.64 4.01
C ALA A 121 7.40 3.47 5.53
N GLY A 122 6.22 3.07 6.00
CA GLY A 122 5.98 2.73 7.40
C GLY A 122 6.91 1.62 7.92
N LYS A 123 7.09 0.55 7.15
CA LYS A 123 8.06 -0.52 7.46
C LYS A 123 9.48 0.02 7.66
N ILE A 124 9.95 0.87 6.76
CA ILE A 124 11.29 1.45 6.80
C ILE A 124 11.45 2.37 8.00
N ILE A 125 10.47 3.25 8.25
CA ILE A 125 10.46 4.15 9.40
C ILE A 125 10.61 3.36 10.69
N LYS A 126 9.84 2.29 10.85
CA LYS A 126 9.89 1.42 12.02
C LYS A 126 11.22 0.66 12.15
N GLU A 127 11.75 0.10 11.07
CA GLU A 127 13.03 -0.62 11.09
C GLU A 127 14.20 0.28 11.49
N LEU A 128 14.15 1.55 11.10
CA LEU A 128 15.17 2.55 11.44
C LEU A 128 14.89 3.31 12.74
N ASN A 129 13.78 3.02 13.42
CA ASN A 129 13.31 3.73 14.65
C ASN A 129 13.27 5.25 14.44
N LEU A 130 12.62 5.68 13.36
CA LEU A 130 12.51 7.09 12.98
C LEU A 130 11.22 7.76 13.47
N GLU A 131 10.35 7.02 14.15
CA GLU A 131 9.08 7.54 14.64
C GLU A 131 9.25 8.61 15.74
N ASP A 132 10.33 8.53 16.58
CA ASP A 132 10.66 9.46 17.66
C ASP A 132 9.41 9.89 18.47
N ASP A 133 9.07 11.19 18.53
CA ASP A 133 7.88 11.73 19.24
C ASP A 133 6.64 11.83 18.31
N TYR A 134 6.58 10.99 17.27
CA TYR A 134 5.48 10.95 16.31
C TYR A 134 4.68 9.64 16.40
N THR A 135 3.42 9.76 16.06
CA THR A 135 2.56 8.63 15.66
C THR A 135 2.25 8.81 14.18
N LEU A 136 2.58 7.81 13.36
CA LEU A 136 2.17 7.77 11.97
C LEU A 136 0.87 6.97 11.87
N ILE A 137 -0.07 7.47 11.07
CA ILE A 137 -1.35 6.82 10.78
C ILE A 137 -1.50 6.72 9.27
#